data_0b122332ba7d623c522edb3b604cb46d
#
_entry.id   0b122332ba7d623c522edb3b604cb46d
#
_cell.length_a   1.000
_cell.length_b   1.000
_cell.length_c   1.000
_cell.angle_alpha   90.00
_cell.angle_beta   90.00
_cell.angle_gamma   90.00
#
_symmetry.space_group_name_H-M   'P 1'
#
loop_
_entity.id
_entity.type
_entity.pdbx_description
1 polymer ?
#
loop_
_entity_poly.entity_id
_entity_poly.type
_entity_poly.pdbx_seq_one_letter_code
_entity_poly.pdbx_strand_id
1 'polypeptide(L)'
;RQALLATNSGAKLRTGVYAGLLGPSYETPAEVLMLRTMGADAVGMSTVHEAIALNAMGAEVCGMSLITNLAAGISAQPLSHDEVIETGKSAAAMMSNVVGEFCRGLS
;
A
#
# COMPACT_ATOMS: atom_id res chain seq x y z
N ARG A 1 13.14 -0.91 7.62
CA ARG A 1 12.65 -0.06 8.75
C ARG A 1 13.58 1.10 9.09
N GLN A 2 14.92 0.90 9.09
CA GLN A 2 15.89 1.97 9.38
C GLN A 2 15.98 3.03 8.30
N ALA A 3 15.95 2.67 7.01
CA ALA A 3 16.03 3.63 5.91
C ALA A 3 14.83 4.59 5.87
N LEU A 4 13.63 4.11 6.21
CA LEU A 4 12.40 4.90 6.23
C LEU A 4 12.35 5.93 7.38
N LEU A 5 13.07 5.69 8.47
CA LEU A 5 13.19 6.64 9.59
C LEU A 5 14.16 7.78 9.28
N ALA A 6 15.02 7.62 8.27
CA ALA A 6 15.99 8.64 7.86
C ALA A 6 15.46 9.63 6.80
N THR A 7 14.27 9.37 6.21
CA THR A 7 13.71 10.29 5.22
C THR A 7 13.13 11.53 5.88
N ASN A 8 13.65 12.68 5.51
CA ASN A 8 13.15 14.00 5.94
C ASN A 8 11.89 14.40 5.13
N SER A 9 11.17 13.42 4.56
CA SER A 9 10.08 13.63 3.62
C SER A 9 8.76 14.08 4.26
N GLY A 10 8.68 14.12 5.60
CA GLY A 10 7.43 14.40 6.32
C GLY A 10 6.35 13.31 6.19
N ALA A 11 6.64 12.24 5.46
CA ALA A 11 5.72 11.14 5.25
C ALA A 11 5.46 10.37 6.57
N LYS A 12 4.20 10.24 6.93
CA LYS A 12 3.78 9.39 8.06
C LYS A 12 3.76 7.94 7.61
N LEU A 13 4.88 7.25 7.75
CA LEU A 13 4.99 5.83 7.46
C LEU A 13 4.39 5.01 8.60
N ARG A 14 3.50 4.10 8.25
CA ARG A 14 2.87 3.16 9.19
C ARG A 14 3.20 1.74 8.75
N THR A 15 3.26 0.83 9.71
CA THR A 15 3.33 -0.61 9.46
C THR A 15 1.95 -1.19 9.65
N GLY A 16 1.55 -2.09 8.76
CA GLY A 16 0.25 -2.74 8.83
C GLY A 16 0.20 -4.02 8.01
N VAL A 17 -0.95 -4.66 8.02
CA VAL A 17 -1.27 -5.87 7.26
C VAL A 17 -1.98 -5.48 5.98
N TYR A 18 -1.38 -5.84 4.85
CA TYR A 18 -1.97 -5.64 3.52
C TYR A 18 -2.67 -6.91 3.06
N ALA A 19 -3.96 -6.83 2.76
CA ALA A 19 -4.73 -7.90 2.16
C ALA A 19 -4.73 -7.76 0.63
N GLY A 20 -4.18 -8.76 -0.05
CA GLY A 20 -4.18 -8.83 -1.52
C GLY A 20 -5.39 -9.60 -2.03
N LEU A 21 -6.18 -8.98 -2.90
CA LEU A 21 -7.28 -9.59 -3.61
C LEU A 21 -6.99 -9.66 -5.11
N LEU A 22 -7.73 -10.51 -5.81
CA LEU A 22 -7.49 -10.75 -7.24
C LEU A 22 -8.00 -9.62 -8.15
N GLY A 23 -9.01 -8.87 -7.71
CA GLY A 23 -9.70 -7.94 -8.59
C GLY A 23 -10.48 -8.66 -9.70
N PRO A 24 -10.82 -7.99 -10.82
CA PRO A 24 -10.50 -6.58 -11.15
C PRO A 24 -11.46 -5.56 -10.52
N SER A 25 -12.51 -6.01 -9.82
CA SER A 25 -13.48 -5.12 -9.16
C SER A 25 -12.95 -4.64 -7.81
N TYR A 26 -13.35 -3.44 -7.41
CA TYR A 26 -13.19 -2.98 -6.03
C TYR A 26 -14.05 -3.82 -5.09
N GLU A 27 -13.61 -3.88 -3.84
CA GLU A 27 -14.27 -4.63 -2.77
C GLU A 27 -15.64 -4.01 -2.44
N THR A 28 -16.58 -4.89 -2.09
CA THR A 28 -17.84 -4.48 -1.48
C THR A 28 -17.64 -4.08 -0.01
N PRO A 29 -18.55 -3.30 0.60
CA PRO A 29 -18.48 -3.00 2.03
C PRO A 29 -18.42 -4.23 2.93
N ALA A 30 -19.08 -5.33 2.55
CA ALA A 30 -19.05 -6.58 3.30
C ALA A 30 -17.67 -7.27 3.25
N GLU A 31 -17.02 -7.26 2.09
CA GLU A 31 -15.65 -7.78 1.93
C GLU A 31 -14.65 -6.95 2.73
N VAL A 32 -14.78 -5.62 2.71
CA VAL A 32 -13.93 -4.72 3.52
C VAL A 32 -14.10 -5.02 5.02
N LEU A 33 -15.34 -5.20 5.48
CA LEU A 33 -15.63 -5.54 6.87
C LEU A 33 -15.03 -6.92 7.25
N MET A 34 -15.16 -7.90 6.38
CA MET A 34 -14.57 -9.23 6.55
C MET A 34 -13.04 -9.14 6.69
N LEU A 35 -12.37 -8.48 5.76
CA LEU A 35 -10.91 -8.32 5.77
C LEU A 35 -10.43 -7.58 7.02
N ARG A 36 -11.13 -6.52 7.42
CA ARG A 36 -10.84 -5.79 8.66
C ARG A 36 -10.98 -6.68 9.88
N THR A 37 -12.03 -7.52 9.95
CA THR A 37 -12.24 -8.48 11.04
C THR A 37 -11.12 -9.52 11.10
N MET A 38 -10.55 -9.88 9.94
CA MET A 38 -9.38 -10.76 9.84
C MET A 38 -8.05 -10.07 10.19
N GLY A 39 -8.06 -8.76 10.45
CA GLY A 39 -6.88 -8.00 10.88
C GLY A 39 -6.16 -7.25 9.76
N ALA A 40 -6.76 -7.06 8.60
CA ALA A 40 -6.18 -6.23 7.54
C ALA A 40 -6.31 -4.74 7.87
N ASP A 41 -5.24 -3.99 7.60
CA ASP A 41 -5.16 -2.53 7.72
C ASP A 41 -5.30 -1.83 6.38
N ALA A 42 -4.96 -2.52 5.30
CA ALA A 42 -5.07 -2.04 3.93
C ALA A 42 -5.48 -3.18 3.00
N VAL A 43 -6.09 -2.84 1.86
CA VAL A 43 -6.52 -3.77 0.83
C VAL A 43 -6.14 -3.26 -0.55
N GLY A 44 -5.88 -4.17 -1.48
CA GLY A 44 -5.63 -3.85 -2.87
C GLY A 44 -5.34 -5.09 -3.71
N MET A 45 -5.05 -4.88 -4.99
CA MET A 45 -4.95 -5.93 -6.02
C MET A 45 -3.51 -6.21 -6.46
N SER A 46 -2.51 -5.80 -5.67
CA SER A 46 -1.10 -5.91 -6.01
C SER A 46 -0.28 -6.42 -4.83
N THR A 47 1.05 -6.42 -4.98
CA THR A 47 2.03 -6.58 -3.89
C THR A 47 2.16 -7.99 -3.35
N VAL A 48 1.05 -8.68 -3.02
CA VAL A 48 1.09 -9.98 -2.32
C VAL A 48 1.64 -11.08 -3.21
N HIS A 49 1.20 -11.17 -4.46
CA HIS A 49 1.65 -12.20 -5.40
C HIS A 49 3.14 -12.05 -5.73
N GLU A 50 3.58 -10.82 -5.94
CA GLU A 50 4.99 -10.48 -6.17
C GLU A 50 5.84 -10.80 -4.94
N ALA A 51 5.36 -10.45 -3.75
CA ALA A 51 6.05 -10.75 -2.50
C ALA A 51 6.19 -12.25 -2.25
N ILE A 52 5.14 -13.04 -2.54
CA ILE A 52 5.17 -14.51 -2.43
C ILE A 52 6.20 -15.09 -3.41
N ALA A 53 6.17 -14.66 -4.67
CA ALA A 53 7.07 -15.16 -5.70
C ALA A 53 8.53 -14.83 -5.38
N LEU A 54 8.82 -13.59 -5.02
CA LEU A 54 10.17 -13.15 -4.67
C LEU A 54 10.71 -13.86 -3.42
N ASN A 55 9.88 -14.02 -2.40
CA ASN A 55 10.26 -14.73 -1.19
C ASN A 55 10.54 -16.22 -1.48
N ALA A 56 9.75 -16.86 -2.34
CA ALA A 56 10.01 -18.24 -2.76
C ALA A 56 11.35 -18.40 -3.52
N MET A 57 11.82 -17.32 -4.14
CA MET A 57 13.15 -17.26 -4.81
C MET A 57 14.28 -16.90 -3.84
N GLY A 58 14.00 -16.71 -2.55
CA GLY A 58 15.01 -16.39 -1.54
C GLY A 58 15.35 -14.90 -1.45
N ALA A 59 14.57 -14.02 -2.08
CA ALA A 59 14.77 -12.57 -1.97
C ALA A 59 14.18 -12.00 -0.68
N GLU A 60 14.88 -11.04 -0.09
CA GLU A 60 14.29 -10.20 0.95
C GLU A 60 13.34 -9.18 0.33
N VAL A 61 12.13 -9.08 0.87
CA VAL A 61 11.05 -8.27 0.29
C VAL A 61 10.61 -7.18 1.26
N CYS A 62 10.56 -5.95 0.76
CA CYS A 62 9.93 -4.83 1.44
C CYS A 62 8.81 -4.28 0.56
N GLY A 63 7.59 -4.20 1.10
CA GLY A 63 6.43 -3.61 0.41
C GLY A 63 6.10 -2.23 0.97
N MET A 64 5.84 -1.29 0.07
CA MET A 64 5.29 0.02 0.40
C MET A 64 4.03 0.28 -0.41
N SER A 65 2.96 0.68 0.27
CA SER A 65 1.69 1.00 -0.37
C SER A 65 1.29 2.43 -0.06
N LEU A 66 0.88 3.15 -1.08
CA LEU A 66 0.24 4.45 -0.95
C LEU A 66 -1.25 4.21 -0.70
N ILE A 67 -1.76 4.71 0.42
CA ILE A 67 -3.21 4.68 0.69
C ILE A 67 -3.84 5.85 -0.06
N THR A 68 -4.65 5.54 -1.06
CA THR A 68 -5.25 6.53 -1.96
C THR A 68 -6.65 6.96 -1.54
N ASN A 69 -7.34 6.10 -0.81
CA ASN A 69 -8.72 6.33 -0.37
C ASN A 69 -9.03 5.49 0.86
N LEU A 70 -10.16 5.75 1.47
CA LEU A 70 -10.79 4.86 2.44
C LEU A 70 -11.63 3.82 1.68
N ALA A 71 -11.47 2.56 2.01
CA ALA A 71 -12.17 1.47 1.34
C ALA A 71 -13.70 1.59 1.44
N ALA A 72 -14.40 0.86 0.57
CA ALA A 72 -15.86 0.88 0.49
C ALA A 72 -16.54 0.62 1.85
N GLY A 73 -17.57 1.41 2.17
CA GLY A 73 -18.31 1.31 3.43
C GLY A 73 -17.63 1.96 4.64
N ILE A 74 -16.38 2.46 4.50
CA ILE A 74 -15.70 3.26 5.53
C ILE A 74 -15.92 4.74 5.25
N SER A 75 -15.79 5.16 3.99
CA SER A 75 -16.16 6.51 3.55
C SER A 75 -17.63 6.57 3.15
N ALA A 76 -18.27 7.71 3.41
CA ALA A 76 -19.61 8.01 2.88
C ALA A 76 -19.60 8.34 1.38
N GLN A 77 -18.44 8.62 0.81
CA GLN A 77 -18.26 8.91 -0.61
C GLN A 77 -18.06 7.63 -1.43
N PRO A 78 -18.64 7.52 -2.64
CA PRO A 78 -18.35 6.44 -3.56
C PRO A 78 -16.86 6.42 -3.93
N LEU A 79 -16.28 5.23 -4.10
CA LEU A 79 -14.92 5.10 -4.59
C LEU A 79 -14.85 5.52 -6.06
N SER A 80 -13.81 6.29 -6.39
CA SER A 80 -13.52 6.73 -7.76
C SER A 80 -12.10 6.34 -8.15
N HIS A 81 -11.96 5.77 -9.35
CA HIS A 81 -10.64 5.47 -9.91
C HIS A 81 -9.82 6.74 -10.18
N ASP A 82 -10.49 7.83 -10.51
CA ASP A 82 -9.84 9.13 -10.74
C ASP A 82 -9.18 9.67 -9.47
N GLU A 83 -9.80 9.46 -8.30
CA GLU A 83 -9.22 9.81 -7.00
C GLU A 83 -7.91 9.04 -6.74
N VAL A 84 -7.87 7.77 -7.11
CA VAL A 84 -6.65 6.94 -7.01
C VAL A 84 -5.53 7.52 -7.87
N ILE A 85 -5.83 7.88 -9.12
CA ILE A 85 -4.87 8.45 -10.06
C ILE A 85 -4.36 9.81 -9.55
N GLU A 86 -5.24 10.68 -9.09
CA GLU A 86 -4.90 12.03 -8.62
C GLU A 86 -4.02 11.96 -7.36
N THR A 87 -4.39 11.13 -6.40
CA THR A 87 -3.60 10.89 -5.19
C THR A 87 -2.23 10.31 -5.55
N GLY A 88 -2.16 9.38 -6.49
CA GLY A 88 -0.92 8.82 -6.99
C GLY A 88 0.01 9.87 -7.59
N LYS A 89 -0.52 10.77 -8.43
CA LYS A 89 0.23 11.87 -9.03
C LYS A 89 0.76 12.84 -7.98
N SER A 90 -0.06 13.23 -7.03
CA SER A 90 0.32 14.17 -5.96
C SER A 90 1.39 13.60 -5.03
N ALA A 91 1.40 12.29 -4.80
CA ALA A 91 2.36 11.62 -3.94
C ALA A 91 3.62 11.11 -4.66
N ALA A 92 3.70 11.20 -5.99
CA ALA A 92 4.76 10.59 -6.79
C ALA A 92 6.17 11.04 -6.37
N ALA A 93 6.38 12.34 -6.17
CA ALA A 93 7.68 12.88 -5.76
C ALA A 93 8.09 12.40 -4.37
N MET A 94 7.15 12.36 -3.43
CA MET A 94 7.38 11.84 -2.07
C MET A 94 7.73 10.35 -2.11
N MET A 95 6.98 9.54 -2.83
CA MET A 95 7.24 8.10 -2.96
C MET A 95 8.59 7.83 -3.62
N SER A 96 8.94 8.57 -4.67
CA SER A 96 10.26 8.47 -5.33
C SER A 96 11.40 8.76 -4.35
N ASN A 97 11.28 9.79 -3.53
CA ASN A 97 12.27 10.11 -2.52
C ASN A 97 12.40 9.01 -1.46
N VAL A 98 11.27 8.49 -0.95
CA VAL A 98 11.26 7.41 0.05
C VAL A 98 11.94 6.16 -0.50
N VAL A 99 11.60 5.75 -1.72
CA VAL A 99 12.22 4.58 -2.38
C VAL A 99 13.71 4.82 -2.61
N GLY A 100 14.09 6.00 -3.09
CA GLY A 100 15.48 6.36 -3.32
C GLY A 100 16.33 6.33 -2.03
N GLU A 101 15.80 6.83 -0.92
CA GLU A 101 16.48 6.75 0.39
C GLU A 101 16.60 5.31 0.87
N PHE A 102 15.54 4.52 0.70
CA PHE A 102 15.57 3.10 1.04
C PHE A 102 16.67 2.36 0.28
N CYS A 103 16.76 2.55 -1.04
CA CYS A 103 17.79 1.92 -1.87
C CYS A 103 19.21 2.34 -1.47
N ARG A 104 19.42 3.62 -1.16
CA ARG A 104 20.72 4.09 -0.67
C ARG A 104 21.12 3.52 0.69
N GLY A 105 20.14 3.21 1.52
CA GLY A 105 20.37 2.59 2.83
C GLY A 105 20.68 1.09 2.78
N LEU A 106 20.54 0.45 1.61
CA LEU A 106 20.90 -0.96 1.39
C LEU A 106 22.37 -1.15 0.93
N SER A 107 23.09 -0.06 0.66
CA SER A 107 24.48 -0.05 0.14
C SER A 107 25.49 -0.10 1.30
#